data_48393f89736329c06f1e51e5f1938556
#
_entry.id   48393f89736329c06f1e51e5f1938556
#
_cell.length_a   1.000
_cell.length_b   1.000
_cell.length_c   1.000
_cell.angle_alpha   90.00
_cell.angle_beta   90.00
_cell.angle_gamma   90.00
#
_symmetry.space_group_name_H-M   'P 1'
#
loop_
_entity.id
_entity.type
_entity.pdbx_description
1 polymer ?
#
loop_
_entity_poly.entity_id
_entity_poly.type
_entity_poly.pdbx_seq_one_letter_code
_entity_poly.pdbx_strand_id
1 'polypeptide(L)'
;FWEVMAFSSLFLIWYRKTKASSEAGFRYIMVHIFGGICLLAGIILHVQNTGSIAFNSFNWGTGWGYLPSYLIFLGFLINAAVPPLHAWLADAYPEATITGAVFLTAFTTKSAIYVLIRGFPGVEILIWLGAIMAVYGVIYAVLENDIRRLLAYHIISQVGYMVCGVGIGTWMAI
;
A
#
# COMPACT_ATOMS: atom_id res chain seq x y z
N PHE A 1 -7.84 -8.08 10.65
CA PHE A 1 -7.68 -6.63 10.78
C PHE A 1 -7.52 -5.93 9.44
N TRP A 2 -6.70 -6.45 8.53
CA TRP A 2 -6.41 -5.82 7.24
C TRP A 2 -7.66 -5.57 6.39
N GLU A 3 -8.48 -6.59 6.21
CA GLU A 3 -9.75 -6.48 5.48
C GLU A 3 -10.77 -5.57 6.19
N VAL A 4 -10.84 -5.66 7.52
CA VAL A 4 -11.73 -4.78 8.31
C VAL A 4 -11.33 -3.31 8.13
N MET A 5 -10.04 -3.01 8.05
CA MET A 5 -9.54 -1.67 7.76
C MET A 5 -9.93 -1.22 6.34
N ALA A 6 -9.82 -2.09 5.33
CA ALA A 6 -10.21 -1.78 3.97
C ALA A 6 -11.73 -1.50 3.86
N PHE A 7 -12.57 -2.33 4.46
CA PHE A 7 -14.02 -2.12 4.48
C PHE A 7 -14.42 -0.84 5.24
N SER A 8 -13.82 -0.58 6.40
CA SER A 8 -14.12 0.64 7.16
C SER A 8 -13.69 1.91 6.38
N SER A 9 -12.57 1.84 5.70
CA SER A 9 -12.08 2.92 4.84
C SER A 9 -13.01 3.20 3.64
N LEU A 10 -13.62 2.17 3.07
CA LEU A 10 -14.60 2.29 2.00
C LEU A 10 -15.79 3.17 2.40
N PHE A 11 -16.29 3.01 3.62
CA PHE A 11 -17.39 3.85 4.09
C PHE A 11 -17.02 5.33 4.17
N LEU A 12 -15.76 5.67 4.47
CA LEU A 12 -15.30 7.05 4.48
C LEU A 12 -15.31 7.69 3.07
N ILE A 13 -15.12 6.88 2.02
CA ILE A 13 -15.21 7.31 0.63
C ILE A 13 -16.68 7.47 0.24
N TRP A 14 -17.51 6.46 0.49
CA TRP A 14 -18.93 6.46 0.10
C TRP A 14 -19.79 7.48 0.86
N TYR A 15 -19.36 7.90 2.05
CA TYR A 15 -20.09 8.88 2.85
C TYR A 15 -20.27 10.23 2.14
N ARG A 16 -19.45 10.53 1.13
CA ARG A 16 -19.63 11.72 0.28
C ARG A 16 -20.86 11.68 -0.61
N LYS A 17 -21.43 10.50 -0.88
CA LYS A 17 -22.69 10.26 -1.62
C LYS A 17 -22.73 10.84 -3.04
N THR A 18 -21.59 11.00 -3.71
CA THR A 18 -21.53 11.39 -5.13
C THR A 18 -21.37 10.14 -6.00
N LYS A 19 -21.78 10.24 -7.30
CA LYS A 19 -21.57 9.14 -8.26
C LYS A 19 -20.07 8.82 -8.40
N ALA A 20 -19.23 9.84 -8.50
CA ALA A 20 -17.78 9.70 -8.57
C ALA A 20 -17.21 8.97 -7.33
N SER A 21 -17.66 9.32 -6.11
CA SER A 21 -17.29 8.67 -4.88
C SER A 21 -17.70 7.18 -4.85
N SER A 22 -18.88 6.85 -5.40
CA SER A 22 -19.34 5.46 -5.49
C SER A 22 -18.46 4.63 -6.42
N GLU A 23 -18.14 5.15 -7.60
CA GLU A 23 -17.26 4.48 -8.58
C GLU A 23 -15.83 4.35 -8.07
N ALA A 24 -15.27 5.40 -7.46
CA ALA A 24 -13.94 5.37 -6.87
C ALA A 24 -13.85 4.37 -5.69
N GLY A 25 -14.87 4.34 -4.82
CA GLY A 25 -14.96 3.39 -3.73
C GLY A 25 -15.06 1.94 -4.21
N PHE A 26 -15.78 1.69 -5.31
CA PHE A 26 -15.83 0.36 -5.90
C PHE A 26 -14.47 -0.10 -6.42
N ARG A 27 -13.75 0.77 -7.16
CA ARG A 27 -12.36 0.45 -7.59
C ARG A 27 -11.44 0.23 -6.40
N TYR A 28 -11.55 1.06 -5.37
CA TYR A 28 -10.80 0.93 -4.13
C TYR A 28 -10.96 -0.45 -3.50
N ILE A 29 -12.20 -0.88 -3.26
CA ILE A 29 -12.45 -2.15 -2.57
C ILE A 29 -12.02 -3.35 -3.42
N MET A 30 -12.19 -3.32 -4.74
CA MET A 30 -11.74 -4.39 -5.64
C MET A 30 -10.22 -4.61 -5.56
N VAL A 31 -9.45 -3.53 -5.56
CA VAL A 31 -7.98 -3.60 -5.44
C VAL A 31 -7.56 -4.12 -4.07
N HIS A 32 -8.24 -3.68 -3.01
CA HIS A 32 -7.91 -4.10 -1.64
C HIS A 32 -8.31 -5.56 -1.37
N ILE A 33 -9.46 -6.04 -1.88
CA ILE A 33 -9.84 -7.45 -1.80
C ILE A 33 -8.80 -8.32 -2.53
N PHE A 34 -8.36 -7.92 -3.73
CA PHE A 34 -7.31 -8.64 -4.44
C PHE A 34 -6.01 -8.71 -3.61
N GLY A 35 -5.59 -7.58 -3.04
CA GLY A 35 -4.43 -7.52 -2.15
C GLY A 35 -4.58 -8.41 -0.91
N GLY A 36 -5.78 -8.42 -0.31
CA GLY A 36 -6.12 -9.25 0.84
C GLY A 36 -6.12 -10.74 0.53
N ILE A 37 -6.63 -11.14 -0.63
CA ILE A 37 -6.57 -12.54 -1.09
C ILE A 37 -5.12 -12.99 -1.27
N CYS A 38 -4.29 -12.17 -1.92
CA CYS A 38 -2.86 -12.46 -2.07
C CYS A 38 -2.17 -12.60 -0.72
N LEU A 39 -2.45 -11.69 0.21
CA LEU A 39 -1.90 -11.71 1.56
C LEU A 39 -2.32 -12.97 2.32
N LEU A 40 -3.61 -13.30 2.30
CA LEU A 40 -4.14 -14.49 2.97
C LEU A 40 -3.56 -15.79 2.41
N ALA A 41 -3.52 -15.92 1.08
CA ALA A 41 -2.91 -17.06 0.41
C ALA A 41 -1.43 -17.20 0.78
N GLY A 42 -0.69 -16.08 0.79
CA GLY A 42 0.71 -16.06 1.20
C GLY A 42 0.92 -16.50 2.65
N ILE A 43 0.07 -16.04 3.58
CA ILE A 43 0.13 -16.45 4.99
C ILE A 43 -0.17 -17.94 5.15
N ILE A 44 -1.20 -18.46 4.50
CA ILE A 44 -1.55 -19.90 4.56
C ILE A 44 -0.38 -20.75 4.09
N LEU A 45 0.19 -20.42 2.93
CA LEU A 45 1.35 -21.14 2.40
C LEU A 45 2.59 -21.01 3.29
N HIS A 46 2.79 -19.83 3.89
CA HIS A 46 3.89 -19.62 4.83
C HIS A 46 3.77 -20.51 6.07
N VAL A 47 2.57 -20.57 6.65
CA VAL A 47 2.30 -21.44 7.81
C VAL A 47 2.45 -22.92 7.46
N GLN A 48 2.01 -23.34 6.27
CA GLN A 48 2.19 -24.72 5.80
C GLN A 48 3.68 -25.09 5.68
N ASN A 49 4.51 -24.15 5.19
CA ASN A 49 5.94 -24.42 4.98
C ASN A 49 6.77 -24.32 6.27
N THR A 50 6.42 -23.43 7.19
CA THR A 50 7.23 -23.13 8.39
C THR A 50 6.64 -23.69 9.68
N GLY A 51 5.35 -24.01 9.71
CA GLY A 51 4.62 -24.41 10.92
C GLY A 51 4.43 -23.27 11.94
N SER A 52 4.83 -22.04 11.62
CA SER A 52 4.80 -20.90 12.54
C SER A 52 3.88 -19.78 12.03
N ILE A 53 3.14 -19.17 12.97
CA ILE A 53 2.28 -17.99 12.73
C ILE A 53 3.03 -16.70 13.12
N ALA A 54 4.26 -16.80 13.61
CA ALA A 54 5.02 -15.64 14.09
C ALA A 54 5.29 -14.65 12.96
N PHE A 55 4.95 -13.37 13.18
CA PHE A 55 5.24 -12.29 12.25
C PHE A 55 6.67 -11.77 12.48
N ASN A 56 7.60 -12.42 11.83
CA ASN A 56 9.02 -12.06 11.78
C ASN A 56 9.39 -11.60 10.36
N SER A 57 10.67 -11.28 10.14
CA SER A 57 11.16 -11.00 8.78
C SER A 57 10.99 -12.24 7.89
N PHE A 58 10.41 -12.03 6.71
CA PHE A 58 10.22 -13.09 5.73
C PHE A 58 11.51 -13.30 4.94
N ASN A 59 11.82 -14.57 4.66
CA ASN A 59 12.96 -14.91 3.83
C ASN A 59 12.71 -14.42 2.39
N TRP A 60 13.70 -13.70 1.85
CA TRP A 60 13.69 -13.19 0.48
C TRP A 60 14.75 -13.92 -0.35
N GLY A 61 14.38 -14.43 -1.51
CA GLY A 61 15.29 -15.17 -2.40
C GLY A 61 14.60 -15.53 -3.71
N THR A 62 15.26 -16.28 -4.56
CA THR A 62 14.73 -16.72 -5.87
C THR A 62 14.27 -18.17 -5.83
N GLY A 63 13.13 -18.47 -6.46
CA GLY A 63 12.59 -19.83 -6.59
C GLY A 63 11.19 -20.02 -5.99
N TRP A 64 10.60 -21.18 -6.28
CA TRP A 64 9.23 -21.52 -5.87
C TRP A 64 9.04 -21.61 -4.35
N GLY A 65 10.10 -21.89 -3.59
CA GLY A 65 10.06 -21.93 -2.12
C GLY A 65 9.75 -20.57 -1.49
N TYR A 66 9.98 -19.47 -2.19
CA TYR A 66 9.70 -18.12 -1.73
C TYR A 66 8.34 -17.57 -2.16
N LEU A 67 7.52 -18.38 -2.85
CA LEU A 67 6.17 -17.97 -3.29
C LEU A 67 5.31 -17.38 -2.16
N PRO A 68 5.29 -17.94 -0.94
CA PRO A 68 4.54 -17.33 0.18
C PRO A 68 4.99 -15.90 0.46
N SER A 69 6.31 -15.66 0.53
CA SER A 69 6.88 -14.34 0.78
C SER A 69 6.52 -13.34 -0.33
N TYR A 70 6.53 -13.76 -1.59
CA TYR A 70 6.11 -12.92 -2.72
C TYR A 70 4.64 -12.53 -2.66
N LEU A 71 3.75 -13.45 -2.29
CA LEU A 71 2.32 -13.16 -2.17
C LEU A 71 2.03 -12.19 -1.01
N ILE A 72 2.68 -12.38 0.13
CA ILE A 72 2.59 -11.47 1.27
C ILE A 72 3.12 -10.08 0.87
N PHE A 73 4.27 -10.03 0.21
CA PHE A 73 4.89 -8.81 -0.28
C PHE A 73 3.98 -8.06 -1.24
N LEU A 74 3.40 -8.75 -2.22
CA LEU A 74 2.45 -8.17 -3.17
C LEU A 74 1.23 -7.56 -2.46
N GLY A 75 0.65 -8.27 -1.49
CA GLY A 75 -0.45 -7.74 -0.69
C GLY A 75 -0.09 -6.44 0.04
N PHE A 76 1.13 -6.34 0.58
CA PHE A 76 1.59 -5.11 1.24
C PHE A 76 1.87 -3.98 0.24
N LEU A 77 2.45 -4.29 -0.94
CA LEU A 77 2.72 -3.30 -1.98
C LEU A 77 1.44 -2.67 -2.55
N ILE A 78 0.37 -3.44 -2.72
CA ILE A 78 -0.93 -2.94 -3.17
C ILE A 78 -1.45 -1.87 -2.20
N ASN A 79 -1.40 -2.14 -0.90
CA ASN A 79 -1.85 -1.19 0.11
C ASN A 79 -0.90 0.00 0.31
N ALA A 80 0.39 -0.18 0.04
CA ALA A 80 1.37 0.91 0.00
C ALA A 80 1.23 1.79 -1.26
N ALA A 81 0.33 1.44 -2.19
CA ALA A 81 0.13 2.12 -3.46
C ALA A 81 1.40 2.22 -4.31
N VAL A 82 2.17 1.13 -4.36
CA VAL A 82 3.40 1.08 -5.16
C VAL A 82 3.05 0.91 -6.64
N PRO A 83 3.64 1.68 -7.57
CA PRO A 83 3.43 1.48 -9.00
C PRO A 83 3.76 0.04 -9.46
N PRO A 84 2.94 -0.55 -10.33
CA PRO A 84 1.82 0.04 -11.09
C PRO A 84 0.47 0.07 -10.37
N LEU A 85 0.37 -0.40 -9.13
CA LEU A 85 -0.89 -0.61 -8.40
C LEU A 85 -1.32 0.62 -7.55
N HIS A 86 -0.88 1.82 -7.92
CA HIS A 86 -1.11 3.05 -7.15
C HIS A 86 -2.37 3.83 -7.55
N ALA A 87 -3.00 3.51 -8.69
CA ALA A 87 -4.09 4.30 -9.27
C ALA A 87 -5.29 4.47 -8.32
N TRP A 88 -5.58 3.46 -7.50
CA TRP A 88 -6.66 3.51 -6.54
C TRP A 88 -6.55 4.66 -5.53
N LEU A 89 -5.32 5.04 -5.16
CA LEU A 89 -5.07 6.11 -4.20
C LEU A 89 -5.42 7.49 -4.80
N ALA A 90 -4.95 7.75 -6.01
CA ALA A 90 -5.22 8.99 -6.73
C ALA A 90 -6.72 9.16 -7.07
N ASP A 91 -7.46 8.06 -7.23
CA ASP A 91 -8.90 8.07 -7.48
C ASP A 91 -9.74 8.20 -6.20
N ALA A 92 -9.39 7.45 -5.15
CA ALA A 92 -10.22 7.31 -3.95
C ALA A 92 -10.07 8.48 -2.97
N TYR A 93 -8.86 9.00 -2.77
CA TYR A 93 -8.61 10.04 -1.76
C TYR A 93 -9.28 11.38 -2.07
N PRO A 94 -9.26 11.89 -3.32
CA PRO A 94 -9.99 13.12 -3.66
C PRO A 94 -11.50 13.01 -3.49
N GLU A 95 -12.03 11.78 -3.65
CA GLU A 95 -13.46 11.50 -3.56
C GLU A 95 -13.94 11.18 -2.14
N ALA A 96 -13.03 11.00 -1.18
CA ALA A 96 -13.40 10.86 0.23
C ALA A 96 -13.92 12.18 0.83
N THR A 97 -14.58 12.11 1.98
CA THR A 97 -14.90 13.31 2.77
C THR A 97 -13.61 13.97 3.26
N ILE A 98 -13.66 15.26 3.65
CA ILE A 98 -12.48 16.01 4.10
C ILE A 98 -11.83 15.31 5.30
N THR A 99 -12.62 14.98 6.31
CA THR A 99 -12.15 14.26 7.51
C THR A 99 -11.77 12.81 7.17
N GLY A 100 -12.54 12.13 6.31
CA GLY A 100 -12.24 10.79 5.83
C GLY A 100 -10.89 10.70 5.13
N ALA A 101 -10.54 11.66 4.28
CA ALA A 101 -9.24 11.71 3.61
C ALA A 101 -8.07 11.81 4.61
N VAL A 102 -8.24 12.53 5.73
CA VAL A 102 -7.21 12.60 6.79
C VAL A 102 -6.99 11.22 7.42
N PHE A 103 -8.06 10.49 7.76
CA PHE A 103 -7.96 9.14 8.31
C PHE A 103 -7.35 8.15 7.31
N LEU A 104 -7.77 8.19 6.04
CA LEU A 104 -7.21 7.35 4.98
C LEU A 104 -5.70 7.60 4.85
N THR A 105 -5.28 8.86 4.84
CA THR A 105 -3.87 9.24 4.75
C THR A 105 -3.07 8.79 5.97
N ALA A 106 -3.63 8.93 7.17
CA ALA A 106 -2.90 8.62 8.40
C ALA A 106 -2.72 7.11 8.63
N PHE A 107 -3.70 6.29 8.27
CA PHE A 107 -3.71 4.87 8.66
C PHE A 107 -3.48 3.92 7.50
N THR A 108 -4.15 4.07 6.36
CA THR A 108 -4.15 3.04 5.30
C THR A 108 -2.74 2.79 4.73
N THR A 109 -2.09 3.82 4.23
CA THR A 109 -0.75 3.66 3.62
C THR A 109 0.35 3.46 4.66
N LYS A 110 0.25 4.06 5.84
CA LYS A 110 1.26 3.95 6.90
C LYS A 110 1.27 2.57 7.54
N SER A 111 0.11 1.94 7.68
CA SER A 111 0.03 0.53 8.12
C SER A 111 0.77 -0.40 7.17
N ALA A 112 0.69 -0.17 5.85
CA ALA A 112 1.41 -0.93 4.85
C ALA A 112 2.94 -0.74 4.99
N ILE A 113 3.40 0.48 5.22
CA ILE A 113 4.83 0.75 5.48
C ILE A 113 5.31 0.04 6.75
N TYR A 114 4.53 0.11 7.83
CA TYR A 114 4.86 -0.56 9.08
C TYR A 114 5.08 -2.08 8.89
N VAL A 115 4.19 -2.75 8.15
CA VAL A 115 4.35 -4.20 7.91
C VAL A 115 5.50 -4.50 6.96
N LEU A 116 5.81 -3.60 6.01
CA LEU A 116 6.99 -3.73 5.15
C LEU A 116 8.29 -3.60 5.95
N ILE A 117 8.37 -2.65 6.89
CA ILE A 117 9.53 -2.51 7.81
C ILE A 117 9.77 -3.79 8.60
N ARG A 118 8.70 -4.42 9.12
CA ARG A 118 8.82 -5.63 9.91
C ARG A 118 9.09 -6.89 9.09
N GLY A 119 8.45 -6.98 7.92
CA GLY A 119 8.48 -8.19 7.11
C GLY A 119 9.62 -8.27 6.10
N PHE A 120 10.01 -7.13 5.53
CA PHE A 120 10.92 -7.07 4.38
C PHE A 120 12.00 -5.98 4.50
N PRO A 121 12.70 -5.87 5.65
CA PRO A 121 13.77 -4.89 5.78
C PRO A 121 14.95 -5.26 4.86
N GLY A 122 15.51 -4.27 4.15
CA GLY A 122 16.70 -4.46 3.32
C GLY A 122 16.46 -5.17 1.98
N VAL A 123 15.22 -5.28 1.51
CA VAL A 123 14.91 -5.85 0.19
C VAL A 123 15.20 -4.82 -0.89
N GLU A 124 16.24 -5.02 -1.68
CA GLU A 124 16.78 -4.07 -2.66
C GLU A 124 15.74 -3.56 -3.67
N ILE A 125 14.80 -4.40 -4.11
CA ILE A 125 13.74 -4.00 -5.04
C ILE A 125 12.88 -2.84 -4.51
N LEU A 126 12.74 -2.70 -3.18
CA LEU A 126 12.00 -1.60 -2.56
C LEU A 126 12.72 -0.25 -2.75
N ILE A 127 14.05 -0.23 -2.88
CA ILE A 127 14.82 0.99 -3.17
C ILE A 127 14.39 1.55 -4.51
N TRP A 128 14.40 0.71 -5.54
CA TRP A 128 14.04 1.11 -6.90
C TRP A 128 12.56 1.48 -7.01
N LEU A 129 11.67 0.68 -6.45
CA LEU A 129 10.24 0.97 -6.44
C LEU A 129 9.93 2.26 -5.69
N GLY A 130 10.55 2.47 -4.54
CA GLY A 130 10.40 3.70 -3.77
C GLY A 130 10.94 4.95 -4.48
N ALA A 131 12.09 4.84 -5.16
CA ALA A 131 12.66 5.93 -5.93
C ALA A 131 11.75 6.31 -7.13
N ILE A 132 11.26 5.32 -7.89
CA ILE A 132 10.31 5.55 -8.99
C ILE A 132 9.04 6.22 -8.46
N MET A 133 8.52 5.73 -7.34
CA MET A 133 7.32 6.23 -6.69
C MET A 133 7.48 7.69 -6.23
N ALA A 134 8.63 8.03 -5.66
CA ALA A 134 8.94 9.39 -5.21
C ALA A 134 8.95 10.39 -6.38
N VAL A 135 9.65 10.06 -7.47
CA VAL A 135 9.73 10.91 -8.66
C VAL A 135 8.38 11.00 -9.37
N TYR A 136 7.72 9.86 -9.59
CA TYR A 136 6.40 9.79 -10.20
C TYR A 136 5.39 10.68 -9.47
N GLY A 137 5.31 10.53 -8.14
CA GLY A 137 4.37 11.28 -7.33
C GLY A 137 4.58 12.80 -7.40
N VAL A 138 5.84 13.28 -7.43
CA VAL A 138 6.15 14.72 -7.57
C VAL A 138 5.75 15.23 -8.95
N ILE A 139 6.10 14.51 -10.03
CA ILE A 139 5.79 14.94 -11.40
C ILE A 139 4.27 15.11 -11.57
N TYR A 140 3.49 14.11 -11.17
CA TYR A 140 2.03 14.18 -11.30
C TYR A 140 1.41 15.20 -10.34
N ALA A 141 1.96 15.39 -9.14
CA ALA A 141 1.49 16.44 -8.23
C ALA A 141 1.64 17.85 -8.83
N VAL A 142 2.75 18.13 -9.54
CA VAL A 142 2.97 19.44 -10.20
C VAL A 142 2.05 19.63 -11.40
N LEU A 143 1.68 18.56 -12.09
CA LEU A 143 0.80 18.62 -13.28
C LEU A 143 -0.70 18.74 -12.93
N GLU A 144 -1.08 18.44 -11.69
CA GLU A 144 -2.47 18.46 -11.28
C GLU A 144 -2.97 19.86 -10.94
N ASN A 145 -4.19 20.16 -11.39
CA ASN A 145 -4.89 21.41 -11.10
C ASN A 145 -5.85 21.32 -9.91
N ASP A 146 -6.23 20.10 -9.51
CA ASP A 146 -7.09 19.87 -8.35
C ASP A 146 -6.24 19.64 -7.10
N ILE A 147 -6.44 20.50 -6.09
CA ILE A 147 -5.70 20.43 -4.81
C ILE A 147 -5.82 19.06 -4.15
N ARG A 148 -6.97 18.40 -4.23
CA ARG A 148 -7.17 17.09 -3.63
C ARG A 148 -6.40 15.99 -4.35
N ARG A 149 -6.35 16.02 -5.67
CA ARG A 149 -5.53 15.12 -6.48
C ARG A 149 -4.05 15.41 -6.30
N LEU A 150 -3.65 16.67 -6.27
CA LEU A 150 -2.28 17.09 -5.95
C LEU A 150 -1.83 16.47 -4.62
N LEU A 151 -2.64 16.58 -3.56
CA LEU A 151 -2.34 15.98 -2.26
C LEU A 151 -2.25 14.45 -2.33
N ALA A 152 -3.09 13.79 -3.12
CA ALA A 152 -3.02 12.33 -3.30
C ALA A 152 -1.70 11.90 -3.97
N TYR A 153 -1.26 12.59 -5.02
CA TYR A 153 0.04 12.32 -5.64
C TYR A 153 1.22 12.68 -4.71
N HIS A 154 1.07 13.73 -3.92
CA HIS A 154 2.07 14.06 -2.90
C HIS A 154 2.21 12.95 -1.84
N ILE A 155 1.10 12.32 -1.43
CA ILE A 155 1.13 11.16 -0.54
C ILE A 155 1.90 10.00 -1.19
N ILE A 156 1.67 9.72 -2.48
CA ILE A 156 2.42 8.68 -3.21
C ILE A 156 3.91 8.96 -3.15
N SER A 157 4.33 10.20 -3.39
CA SER A 157 5.75 10.60 -3.28
C SER A 157 6.31 10.38 -1.88
N GLN A 158 5.60 10.82 -0.83
CA GLN A 158 6.05 10.65 0.56
C GLN A 158 6.15 9.18 0.97
N VAL A 159 5.18 8.36 0.58
CA VAL A 159 5.23 6.91 0.79
C VAL A 159 6.40 6.29 0.02
N GLY A 160 6.73 6.81 -1.16
CA GLY A 160 7.91 6.41 -1.94
C GLY A 160 9.22 6.56 -1.16
N TYR A 161 9.42 7.68 -0.47
CA TYR A 161 10.60 7.87 0.39
C TYR A 161 10.63 6.84 1.53
N MET A 162 9.48 6.56 2.15
CA MET A 162 9.40 5.56 3.22
C MET A 162 9.72 4.15 2.68
N VAL A 163 9.18 3.78 1.52
CA VAL A 163 9.46 2.48 0.86
C VAL A 163 10.95 2.35 0.52
N CYS A 164 11.56 3.42 0.02
CA CYS A 164 13.00 3.46 -0.25
C CYS A 164 13.81 3.24 1.05
N GLY A 165 13.42 3.91 2.14
CA GLY A 165 14.03 3.73 3.46
C GLY A 165 13.97 2.28 3.94
N VAL A 166 12.81 1.62 3.79
CA VAL A 166 12.66 0.19 4.11
C VAL A 166 13.61 -0.67 3.29
N GLY A 167 13.76 -0.35 1.99
CA GLY A 167 14.67 -1.06 1.09
C GLY A 167 16.14 -0.93 1.49
N ILE A 168 16.57 0.22 2.00
CA ILE A 168 17.93 0.44 2.53
C ILE A 168 18.15 -0.40 3.80
N GLY A 169 17.13 -0.57 4.64
CA GLY A 169 17.13 -1.48 5.78
C GLY A 169 18.12 -1.10 6.92
N THR A 170 18.69 0.10 6.89
CA THR A 170 19.57 0.57 7.96
C THR A 170 18.75 1.21 9.08
N TRP A 171 19.26 1.14 10.32
CA TRP A 171 18.64 1.79 11.48
C TRP A 171 18.35 3.29 11.28
N MET A 172 19.19 3.99 10.51
CA MET A 172 19.01 5.42 10.25
C MET A 172 18.03 5.71 9.10
N ALA A 173 17.69 4.72 8.28
CA ALA A 173 16.78 4.88 7.14
C ALA A 173 15.32 4.50 7.48
N ILE A 174 15.10 3.79 8.56
CA ILE A 174 13.82 3.36 9.11
C ILE A 174 13.43 4.24 10.28
#